data_d620e4907e5436e66b382da94dae5e10
#
_entry.id   d620e4907e5436e66b382da94dae5e10
#
_cell.length_a   1.000
_cell.length_b   1.000
_cell.length_c   1.000
_cell.angle_alpha   90.00
_cell.angle_beta   90.00
_cell.angle_gamma   90.00
#
_symmetry.space_group_name_H-M   'P 1'
#
loop_
_entity.id
_entity.type
_entity.pdbx_description
1 polymer ?
#
loop_
_entity_poly.entity_id
_entity_poly.type
_entity_poly.pdbx_seq_one_letter_code
_entity_poly.pdbx_strand_id
1 'polypeptide(L)'
;MADVDILMATYNGQNYICEQIKSLQAQSYENWELLISDDCSSDNTLDIVSQFSEQDARIRIVSKGTRFGSAKSNFLYLLSQAKSPYVMFCDQDDVWLPNKIEISLDRIQSIEKSHESNVPCLVFTDMTVVDSDLNIIDDSFTSYSNINPLRTSFSHMLAQSVGAGCTMMINKAATDLARIGGTNDNIIMHDWWLCIICSAFGAIDYVDKSTSLYRQHSANDVGAIRFSLLCWAKKIG
;
A
#
# COMPACT_ATOMS: atom_id res chain seq x y z
N MET A 1 -20.09 8.40 -5.13
CA MET A 1 -18.67 8.17 -5.41
C MET A 1 -18.04 7.88 -4.06
N ALA A 2 -17.22 6.87 -3.94
CA ALA A 2 -16.54 6.56 -2.69
C ALA A 2 -15.57 7.68 -2.31
N ASP A 3 -15.23 7.78 -1.02
CA ASP A 3 -14.22 8.73 -0.55
C ASP A 3 -12.81 8.16 -0.69
N VAL A 4 -12.69 6.83 -0.64
CA VAL A 4 -11.40 6.11 -0.67
C VAL A 4 -11.43 5.03 -1.75
N ASP A 5 -10.49 5.08 -2.69
CA ASP A 5 -10.17 3.96 -3.58
C ASP A 5 -9.04 3.13 -2.94
N ILE A 6 -9.31 1.83 -2.76
CA ILE A 6 -8.30 0.85 -2.33
C ILE A 6 -7.83 0.13 -3.59
N LEU A 7 -6.52 0.16 -3.85
CA LEU A 7 -5.90 -0.43 -5.03
C LEU A 7 -5.24 -1.75 -4.65
N MET A 8 -5.68 -2.86 -5.24
CA MET A 8 -5.11 -4.18 -4.99
C MET A 8 -4.57 -4.78 -6.28
N ALA A 9 -3.26 -4.96 -6.34
CA ALA A 9 -2.60 -5.72 -7.40
C ALA A 9 -2.55 -7.20 -7.01
N THR A 10 -2.98 -8.09 -7.93
CA THR A 10 -2.99 -9.54 -7.65
C THR A 10 -2.17 -10.32 -8.66
N TYR A 11 -1.47 -11.35 -8.16
CA TYR A 11 -0.79 -12.38 -8.94
C TYR A 11 -0.59 -13.64 -8.11
N ASN A 12 -1.25 -14.76 -8.49
CA ASN A 12 -1.16 -16.05 -7.82
C ASN A 12 -1.34 -15.97 -6.28
N GLY A 13 -2.40 -15.25 -5.84
CA GLY A 13 -2.69 -14.95 -4.44
C GLY A 13 -3.74 -15.83 -3.78
N GLN A 14 -4.15 -16.97 -4.39
CA GLN A 14 -5.27 -17.80 -3.94
C GLN A 14 -5.25 -18.16 -2.46
N ASN A 15 -4.05 -18.27 -1.86
CA ASN A 15 -3.91 -18.75 -0.48
C ASN A 15 -4.33 -17.72 0.58
N TYR A 16 -4.24 -16.43 0.27
CA TYR A 16 -4.40 -15.35 1.25
C TYR A 16 -5.46 -14.31 0.88
N ILE A 17 -5.76 -14.13 -0.41
CA ILE A 17 -6.61 -13.06 -0.92
C ILE A 17 -8.03 -13.06 -0.31
N CYS A 18 -8.58 -14.22 0.02
CA CYS A 18 -9.88 -14.34 0.67
C CYS A 18 -9.88 -13.66 2.05
N GLU A 19 -8.82 -13.87 2.84
CA GLU A 19 -8.67 -13.29 4.17
C GLU A 19 -8.43 -11.79 4.08
N GLN A 20 -7.60 -11.35 3.15
CA GLN A 20 -7.38 -9.94 2.89
C GLN A 20 -8.67 -9.21 2.48
N ILE A 21 -9.46 -9.72 1.54
CA ILE A 21 -10.71 -9.08 1.13
C ILE A 21 -11.71 -9.02 2.30
N LYS A 22 -11.83 -10.08 3.10
CA LYS A 22 -12.67 -10.07 4.29
C LYS A 22 -12.24 -9.01 5.31
N SER A 23 -10.95 -8.76 5.45
CA SER A 23 -10.43 -7.71 6.33
C SER A 23 -10.81 -6.30 5.86
N LEU A 24 -10.91 -6.09 4.54
CA LEU A 24 -11.42 -4.85 3.96
C LEU A 24 -12.92 -4.69 4.22
N GLN A 25 -13.70 -5.76 4.05
CA GLN A 25 -15.14 -5.74 4.35
C GLN A 25 -15.44 -5.46 5.83
N ALA A 26 -14.49 -5.78 6.73
CA ALA A 26 -14.59 -5.57 8.18
C ALA A 26 -14.11 -4.16 8.62
N GLN A 27 -13.77 -3.26 7.71
CA GLN A 27 -13.35 -1.90 8.07
C GLN A 27 -14.48 -1.11 8.71
N SER A 28 -14.17 -0.33 9.77
CA SER A 28 -15.12 0.57 10.45
C SER A 28 -15.61 1.70 9.55
N TYR A 29 -14.78 2.16 8.64
CA TYR A 29 -15.13 3.13 7.61
C TYR A 29 -15.66 2.43 6.38
N GLU A 30 -16.90 2.70 5.96
CA GLU A 30 -17.61 1.92 4.94
C GLU A 30 -17.62 2.55 3.53
N ASN A 31 -17.30 3.86 3.39
CA ASN A 31 -17.37 4.57 2.10
C ASN A 31 -16.09 4.44 1.27
N TRP A 32 -15.74 3.20 0.90
CA TRP A 32 -14.61 2.85 0.07
C TRP A 32 -15.02 2.00 -1.14
N GLU A 33 -14.17 1.99 -2.17
CA GLU A 33 -14.24 1.09 -3.32
C GLU A 33 -12.91 0.34 -3.47
N LEU A 34 -12.95 -0.98 -3.70
CA LEU A 34 -11.78 -1.81 -3.97
C LEU A 34 -11.63 -2.02 -5.47
N LEU A 35 -10.54 -1.53 -6.04
CA LEU A 35 -10.17 -1.71 -7.44
C LEU A 35 -9.10 -2.81 -7.53
N ILE A 36 -9.42 -3.92 -8.19
CA ILE A 36 -8.53 -5.07 -8.33
C ILE A 36 -8.04 -5.18 -9.75
N SER A 37 -6.75 -5.35 -9.92
CA SER A 37 -6.10 -5.64 -11.21
C SER A 37 -5.25 -6.89 -11.09
N ASP A 38 -5.60 -7.91 -11.88
CA ASP A 38 -4.92 -9.20 -11.89
C ASP A 38 -3.88 -9.30 -13.01
N ASP A 39 -2.65 -9.65 -12.64
CA ASP A 39 -1.50 -9.78 -13.56
C ASP A 39 -1.42 -11.18 -14.21
N CYS A 40 -2.54 -11.69 -14.70
CA CYS A 40 -2.67 -13.01 -15.33
C CYS A 40 -2.33 -14.16 -14.36
N SER A 41 -3.00 -14.20 -13.21
CA SER A 41 -2.91 -15.34 -12.29
C SER A 41 -3.26 -16.67 -12.99
N SER A 42 -2.51 -17.71 -12.67
CA SER A 42 -2.70 -19.07 -13.18
C SER A 42 -3.36 -20.01 -12.17
N ASP A 43 -3.58 -19.53 -10.95
CA ASP A 43 -4.27 -20.22 -9.86
C ASP A 43 -5.73 -19.74 -9.72
N ASN A 44 -6.40 -20.07 -8.60
CA ASN A 44 -7.80 -19.71 -8.39
C ASN A 44 -8.03 -18.26 -7.94
N THR A 45 -7.03 -17.37 -8.00
CA THR A 45 -7.14 -15.96 -7.55
C THR A 45 -8.32 -15.25 -8.20
N LEU A 46 -8.44 -15.31 -9.54
CA LEU A 46 -9.52 -14.64 -10.27
C LEU A 46 -10.90 -15.17 -9.94
N ASP A 47 -11.05 -16.48 -9.72
CA ASP A 47 -12.33 -17.07 -9.35
C ASP A 47 -12.77 -16.60 -7.96
N ILE A 48 -11.83 -16.54 -7.00
CA ILE A 48 -12.09 -16.02 -5.66
C ILE A 48 -12.53 -14.56 -5.71
N VAL A 49 -11.77 -13.72 -6.40
CA VAL A 49 -12.07 -12.28 -6.52
C VAL A 49 -13.40 -12.05 -7.21
N SER A 50 -13.73 -12.83 -8.26
CA SER A 50 -15.00 -12.72 -8.97
C SER A 50 -16.19 -12.99 -8.06
N GLN A 51 -16.11 -14.00 -7.19
CA GLN A 51 -17.15 -14.31 -6.20
C GLN A 51 -17.38 -13.15 -5.23
N PHE A 52 -16.31 -12.50 -4.74
CA PHE A 52 -16.44 -11.33 -3.88
C PHE A 52 -17.06 -10.13 -4.62
N SER A 53 -16.64 -9.90 -5.87
CA SER A 53 -17.18 -8.81 -6.71
C SER A 53 -18.66 -8.97 -7.03
N GLU A 54 -19.16 -10.21 -7.15
CA GLU A 54 -20.60 -10.50 -7.34
C GLU A 54 -21.42 -10.25 -6.06
N GLN A 55 -20.82 -10.38 -4.88
CA GLN A 55 -21.50 -10.26 -3.58
C GLN A 55 -21.42 -8.86 -2.97
N ASP A 56 -20.39 -8.07 -3.31
CA ASP A 56 -20.18 -6.74 -2.76
C ASP A 56 -19.87 -5.74 -3.89
N ALA A 57 -20.83 -4.85 -4.15
CA ALA A 57 -20.74 -3.85 -5.23
C ALA A 57 -19.57 -2.86 -5.07
N ARG A 58 -18.95 -2.77 -3.89
CA ARG A 58 -17.75 -1.97 -3.65
C ARG A 58 -16.48 -2.60 -4.23
N ILE A 59 -16.52 -3.88 -4.62
CA ILE A 59 -15.38 -4.65 -5.12
C ILE A 59 -15.48 -4.76 -6.64
N ARG A 60 -14.48 -4.22 -7.35
CA ARG A 60 -14.48 -4.17 -8.81
C ARG A 60 -13.18 -4.69 -9.39
N ILE A 61 -13.28 -5.61 -10.34
CA ILE A 61 -12.15 -6.05 -11.16
C ILE A 61 -12.02 -5.06 -12.34
N VAL A 62 -10.95 -4.25 -12.34
CA VAL A 62 -10.72 -3.22 -13.36
C VAL A 62 -9.80 -3.71 -14.48
N SER A 63 -9.02 -4.78 -14.24
CA SER A 63 -8.23 -5.46 -15.28
C SER A 63 -8.14 -6.95 -14.98
N LYS A 64 -8.31 -7.75 -16.04
CA LYS A 64 -8.05 -9.19 -16.06
C LYS A 64 -7.53 -9.58 -17.45
N GLY A 65 -6.57 -10.50 -17.48
CA GLY A 65 -6.00 -10.96 -18.76
C GLY A 65 -4.99 -9.99 -19.40
N THR A 66 -4.62 -8.90 -18.72
CA THR A 66 -3.52 -8.02 -19.10
C THR A 66 -2.32 -8.31 -18.22
N ARG A 67 -1.18 -8.65 -18.82
CA ARG A 67 0.05 -8.92 -18.08
C ARG A 67 0.86 -7.64 -17.90
N PHE A 68 1.04 -7.22 -16.66
CA PHE A 68 1.85 -6.07 -16.30
C PHE A 68 3.30 -6.46 -16.00
N GLY A 69 3.53 -7.68 -15.53
CA GLY A 69 4.85 -8.29 -15.31
C GLY A 69 5.57 -7.84 -14.06
N SER A 70 4.96 -6.97 -13.25
CA SER A 70 5.46 -6.59 -11.93
C SER A 70 4.38 -5.92 -11.09
N ALA A 71 4.49 -6.01 -9.76
CA ALA A 71 3.62 -5.29 -8.82
C ALA A 71 3.64 -3.78 -9.10
N LYS A 72 4.82 -3.20 -9.34
CA LYS A 72 4.99 -1.78 -9.69
C LYS A 72 4.12 -1.36 -10.86
N SER A 73 4.22 -2.07 -11.99
CA SER A 73 3.46 -1.75 -13.22
C SER A 73 1.96 -1.88 -13.00
N ASN A 74 1.54 -2.89 -12.25
CA ASN A 74 0.15 -3.15 -11.93
C ASN A 74 -0.43 -2.06 -10.99
N PHE A 75 0.30 -1.64 -9.96
CA PHE A 75 -0.11 -0.53 -9.09
C PHE A 75 -0.15 0.81 -9.83
N LEU A 76 0.78 1.09 -10.75
CA LEU A 76 0.72 2.30 -11.58
C LEU A 76 -0.52 2.31 -12.49
N TYR A 77 -0.87 1.17 -13.07
CA TYR A 77 -2.12 1.03 -13.82
C TYR A 77 -3.33 1.29 -12.90
N LEU A 78 -3.40 0.64 -11.74
CA LEU A 78 -4.48 0.86 -10.76
C LEU A 78 -4.58 2.32 -10.36
N LEU A 79 -3.45 2.98 -10.08
CA LEU A 79 -3.42 4.39 -9.75
C LEU A 79 -4.03 5.25 -10.87
N SER A 80 -3.85 4.87 -12.14
CA SER A 80 -4.47 5.56 -13.28
C SER A 80 -6.00 5.43 -13.30
N GLN A 81 -6.55 4.39 -12.69
CA GLN A 81 -8.00 4.12 -12.62
C GLN A 81 -8.70 4.78 -11.42
N ALA A 82 -7.95 5.16 -10.39
CA ALA A 82 -8.48 5.76 -9.17
C ALA A 82 -9.17 7.11 -9.45
N LYS A 83 -10.30 7.35 -8.78
CA LYS A 83 -11.15 8.56 -8.97
C LYS A 83 -11.51 9.24 -7.66
N SER A 84 -11.42 8.53 -6.55
CA SER A 84 -11.77 9.02 -5.22
C SER A 84 -10.79 10.10 -4.73
N PRO A 85 -11.21 10.94 -3.78
CA PRO A 85 -10.34 11.94 -3.15
C PRO A 85 -9.10 11.36 -2.50
N TYR A 86 -9.20 10.14 -1.96
CA TYR A 86 -8.10 9.44 -1.28
C TYR A 86 -7.87 8.08 -1.92
N VAL A 87 -6.61 7.65 -1.88
CA VAL A 87 -6.16 6.36 -2.44
C VAL A 87 -5.31 5.64 -1.41
N MET A 88 -5.57 4.35 -1.22
CA MET A 88 -4.76 3.42 -0.44
C MET A 88 -4.27 2.27 -1.33
N PHE A 89 -3.12 1.70 -0.98
CA PHE A 89 -2.56 0.52 -1.64
C PHE A 89 -2.70 -0.70 -0.74
N CYS A 90 -3.01 -1.83 -1.34
CA CYS A 90 -3.30 -3.06 -0.61
C CYS A 90 -2.60 -4.24 -1.29
N ASP A 91 -1.73 -4.92 -0.55
CA ASP A 91 -1.16 -6.18 -0.98
C ASP A 91 -2.20 -7.30 -0.81
N GLN A 92 -2.10 -8.37 -1.60
CA GLN A 92 -3.12 -9.42 -1.67
C GLN A 92 -3.08 -10.43 -0.51
N ASP A 93 -2.04 -10.37 0.34
CA ASP A 93 -1.63 -11.41 1.27
C ASP A 93 -1.55 -10.97 2.75
N ASP A 94 -1.87 -9.71 3.03
CA ASP A 94 -1.92 -9.14 4.38
C ASP A 94 -3.30 -9.33 5.06
N VAL A 95 -3.46 -8.75 6.25
CA VAL A 95 -4.75 -8.57 6.92
C VAL A 95 -4.83 -7.16 7.50
N TRP A 96 -5.82 -6.37 7.07
CA TRP A 96 -6.03 -5.04 7.63
C TRP A 96 -6.77 -5.08 8.96
N LEU A 97 -6.32 -4.29 9.94
CA LEU A 97 -7.06 -4.10 11.18
C LEU A 97 -8.29 -3.20 10.94
N PRO A 98 -9.38 -3.37 11.70
CA PRO A 98 -10.69 -2.76 11.39
C PRO A 98 -10.72 -1.25 11.25
N ASN A 99 -9.78 -0.52 11.85
CA ASN A 99 -9.75 0.95 11.89
C ASN A 99 -8.67 1.59 11.00
N LYS A 100 -8.06 0.82 10.08
CA LYS A 100 -6.97 1.32 9.24
C LYS A 100 -7.37 2.48 8.36
N ILE A 101 -8.52 2.38 7.68
CA ILE A 101 -9.01 3.45 6.79
C ILE A 101 -9.31 4.71 7.61
N GLU A 102 -10.04 4.58 8.71
CA GLU A 102 -10.43 5.68 9.58
C GLU A 102 -9.23 6.44 10.14
N ILE A 103 -8.25 5.72 10.71
CA ILE A 103 -7.01 6.31 11.24
C ILE A 103 -6.25 7.08 10.16
N SER A 104 -6.10 6.49 8.98
CA SER A 104 -5.37 7.11 7.88
C SER A 104 -6.11 8.33 7.33
N LEU A 105 -7.44 8.25 7.22
CA LEU A 105 -8.29 9.33 6.72
C LEU A 105 -8.30 10.53 7.66
N ASP A 106 -8.46 10.30 8.96
CA ASP A 106 -8.41 11.36 9.98
C ASP A 106 -7.07 12.10 9.94
N ARG A 107 -5.98 11.34 9.79
CA ARG A 107 -4.64 11.95 9.78
C ARG A 107 -4.39 12.75 8.50
N ILE A 108 -4.71 12.22 7.32
CA ILE A 108 -4.48 12.94 6.07
C ILE A 108 -5.33 14.20 5.98
N GLN A 109 -6.59 14.16 6.43
CA GLN A 109 -7.45 15.34 6.49
C GLN A 109 -6.94 16.38 7.48
N SER A 110 -6.31 15.97 8.58
CA SER A 110 -5.66 16.88 9.52
C SER A 110 -4.48 17.61 8.89
N ILE A 111 -3.67 16.90 8.08
CA ILE A 111 -2.55 17.51 7.36
C ILE A 111 -3.05 18.49 6.31
N GLU A 112 -4.03 18.11 5.51
CA GLU A 112 -4.63 18.98 4.48
C GLU A 112 -5.15 20.30 5.06
N LYS A 113 -5.77 20.26 6.25
CA LYS A 113 -6.24 21.47 6.94
C LYS A 113 -5.12 22.41 7.40
N SER A 114 -3.90 21.90 7.58
CA SER A 114 -2.74 22.67 8.04
C SER A 114 -1.89 23.24 6.89
N HIS A 115 -2.23 22.90 5.65
CA HIS A 115 -1.53 23.34 4.44
C HIS A 115 -2.46 24.13 3.52
N GLU A 116 -1.89 24.79 2.52
CA GLU A 116 -2.66 25.41 1.45
C GLU A 116 -3.45 24.36 0.66
N SER A 117 -4.50 24.80 -0.02
CA SER A 117 -5.32 23.90 -0.84
C SER A 117 -4.48 23.26 -1.95
N ASN A 118 -4.75 21.99 -2.21
CA ASN A 118 -4.14 21.25 -3.32
C ASN A 118 -2.67 20.85 -3.16
N VAL A 119 -2.21 20.74 -1.91
CA VAL A 119 -0.85 20.23 -1.60
C VAL A 119 -0.87 18.70 -1.62
N PRO A 120 0.11 18.02 -2.28
CA PRO A 120 0.20 16.56 -2.24
C PRO A 120 0.52 16.08 -0.83
N CYS A 121 -0.37 15.25 -0.28
CA CYS A 121 -0.25 14.71 1.06
C CYS A 121 -0.18 13.18 1.03
N LEU A 122 0.67 12.63 1.89
CA LEU A 122 0.81 11.20 2.14
C LEU A 122 0.86 10.96 3.65
N VAL A 123 0.08 10.00 4.12
CA VAL A 123 0.21 9.41 5.46
C VAL A 123 0.57 7.95 5.32
N PHE A 124 1.36 7.44 6.26
CA PHE A 124 1.61 6.02 6.38
C PHE A 124 1.61 5.59 7.85
N THR A 125 1.33 4.31 8.08
CA THR A 125 1.21 3.70 9.40
C THR A 125 2.29 2.64 9.59
N ASP A 126 2.40 2.06 10.80
CA ASP A 126 3.19 0.86 11.01
C ASP A 126 2.38 -0.42 10.73
N MET A 127 3.06 -1.56 10.78
CA MET A 127 2.50 -2.91 10.60
C MET A 127 3.05 -3.84 11.67
N THR A 128 2.24 -4.82 12.09
CA THR A 128 2.72 -5.98 12.86
C THR A 128 3.24 -7.03 11.88
N VAL A 129 4.48 -7.48 12.05
CA VAL A 129 5.07 -8.54 11.22
C VAL A 129 4.60 -9.89 11.73
N VAL A 130 4.02 -10.71 10.83
CA VAL A 130 3.47 -12.02 11.18
C VAL A 130 3.98 -13.10 10.22
N ASP A 131 3.94 -14.36 10.63
CA ASP A 131 4.22 -15.50 9.75
C ASP A 131 3.01 -15.84 8.84
N SER A 132 3.12 -16.92 8.05
CA SER A 132 2.03 -17.41 7.17
C SER A 132 0.73 -17.72 7.90
N ASP A 133 0.80 -18.08 9.17
CA ASP A 133 -0.33 -18.49 10.02
C ASP A 133 -0.80 -17.36 10.96
N LEU A 134 -0.34 -16.12 10.72
CA LEU A 134 -0.63 -14.91 11.51
C LEU A 134 -0.06 -14.92 12.95
N ASN A 135 0.92 -15.77 13.27
CA ASN A 135 1.63 -15.67 14.53
C ASN A 135 2.58 -14.45 14.48
N ILE A 136 2.57 -13.65 15.54
CA ILE A 136 3.37 -12.42 15.63
C ILE A 136 4.86 -12.75 15.68
N ILE A 137 5.62 -12.16 14.75
CA ILE A 137 7.09 -12.18 14.72
C ILE A 137 7.64 -10.93 15.40
N ASP A 138 7.03 -9.75 15.12
CA ASP A 138 7.38 -8.47 15.73
C ASP A 138 6.17 -7.53 15.68
N ASP A 139 5.97 -6.73 16.71
CA ASP A 139 4.84 -5.81 16.82
C ASP A 139 4.98 -4.57 15.89
N SER A 140 6.18 -4.31 15.37
CA SER A 140 6.50 -3.12 14.58
C SER A 140 7.43 -3.46 13.42
N PHE A 141 6.96 -3.23 12.19
CA PHE A 141 7.77 -3.38 10.98
C PHE A 141 8.92 -2.36 10.94
N THR A 142 8.68 -1.12 11.36
CA THR A 142 9.70 -0.08 11.37
C THR A 142 10.84 -0.43 12.34
N SER A 143 10.54 -0.96 13.50
CA SER A 143 11.52 -1.49 14.46
C SER A 143 12.25 -2.73 13.93
N TYR A 144 11.51 -3.70 13.40
CA TYR A 144 12.06 -4.95 12.85
C TYR A 144 13.07 -4.70 11.73
N SER A 145 12.73 -3.77 10.83
CA SER A 145 13.56 -3.42 9.67
C SER A 145 14.58 -2.30 9.95
N ASN A 146 14.63 -1.79 11.21
CA ASN A 146 15.49 -0.66 11.61
C ASN A 146 15.32 0.58 10.71
N ILE A 147 14.08 0.90 10.40
CA ILE A 147 13.69 2.09 9.63
C ILE A 147 13.28 3.19 10.61
N ASN A 148 13.81 4.39 10.45
CA ASN A 148 13.31 5.55 11.19
C ASN A 148 12.19 6.24 10.39
N PRO A 149 10.89 6.05 10.75
CA PRO A 149 9.76 6.54 9.98
C PRO A 149 9.64 8.09 9.99
N LEU A 150 10.35 8.78 10.87
CA LEU A 150 10.35 10.24 10.95
C LEU A 150 11.31 10.91 9.94
N ARG A 151 12.10 10.13 9.19
CA ARG A 151 12.99 10.65 8.15
C ARG A 151 12.25 10.91 6.84
N THR A 152 11.29 11.82 6.86
CA THR A 152 10.39 12.13 5.74
C THR A 152 10.86 13.27 4.84
N SER A 153 12.03 13.90 5.10
CA SER A 153 12.53 14.97 4.23
C SER A 153 12.92 14.47 2.84
N PHE A 154 12.83 15.32 1.83
CA PHE A 154 13.16 15.01 0.43
C PHE A 154 14.54 14.35 0.27
N SER A 155 15.57 14.90 0.95
CA SER A 155 16.93 14.34 0.89
C SER A 155 17.01 12.90 1.44
N HIS A 156 16.22 12.57 2.46
CA HIS A 156 16.15 11.20 2.97
C HIS A 156 15.41 10.27 1.99
N MET A 157 14.29 10.75 1.42
CA MET A 157 13.49 9.97 0.46
C MET A 157 14.25 9.64 -0.84
N LEU A 158 15.21 10.48 -1.24
CA LEU A 158 16.09 10.16 -2.37
C LEU A 158 17.02 8.98 -2.08
N ALA A 159 17.37 8.74 -0.82
CA ALA A 159 18.25 7.66 -0.41
C ALA A 159 17.51 6.36 -0.02
N GLN A 160 16.35 6.50 0.64
CA GLN A 160 15.58 5.36 1.17
C GLN A 160 14.11 5.76 1.37
N SER A 161 13.17 4.91 0.92
CA SER A 161 11.77 5.01 1.33
C SER A 161 11.61 4.58 2.79
N VAL A 162 10.76 5.27 3.54
CA VAL A 162 10.42 4.90 4.92
C VAL A 162 9.03 4.28 5.04
N GLY A 163 8.16 4.49 4.05
CA GLY A 163 6.81 3.93 4.00
C GLY A 163 6.74 2.76 3.01
N ALA A 164 6.02 1.72 3.36
CA ALA A 164 5.64 0.64 2.45
C ALA A 164 4.27 0.94 1.84
N GLY A 165 4.06 0.59 0.57
CA GLY A 165 2.84 0.89 -0.17
C GLY A 165 1.56 0.51 0.58
N CYS A 166 1.50 -0.71 1.11
CA CYS A 166 0.33 -1.23 1.85
C CYS A 166 0.02 -0.48 3.17
N THR A 167 0.87 0.47 3.59
CA THR A 167 0.63 1.32 4.77
C THR A 167 0.12 2.71 4.43
N MET A 168 0.14 3.09 3.15
CA MET A 168 -0.04 4.47 2.71
C MET A 168 -1.50 4.81 2.40
N MET A 169 -1.83 6.08 2.70
CA MET A 169 -2.95 6.81 2.11
C MET A 169 -2.41 8.10 1.49
N ILE A 170 -2.85 8.41 0.28
CA ILE A 170 -2.53 9.64 -0.44
C ILE A 170 -3.79 10.41 -0.82
N ASN A 171 -3.68 11.71 -0.97
CA ASN A 171 -4.78 12.55 -1.43
C ASN A 171 -4.80 12.71 -2.96
N LYS A 172 -5.84 13.39 -3.46
CA LYS A 172 -6.05 13.63 -4.89
C LYS A 172 -4.89 14.39 -5.54
N ALA A 173 -4.31 15.38 -4.86
CA ALA A 173 -3.19 16.16 -5.38
C ALA A 173 -1.94 15.28 -5.59
N ALA A 174 -1.64 14.38 -4.64
CA ALA A 174 -0.55 13.41 -4.79
C ALA A 174 -0.83 12.43 -5.92
N THR A 175 -2.06 11.92 -6.04
CA THR A 175 -2.49 11.02 -7.11
C THR A 175 -2.32 11.66 -8.49
N ASP A 176 -2.76 12.90 -8.66
CA ASP A 176 -2.68 13.61 -9.95
C ASP A 176 -1.23 13.90 -10.33
N LEU A 177 -0.42 14.33 -9.40
CA LEU A 177 1.00 14.61 -9.64
C LEU A 177 1.79 13.34 -9.97
N ALA A 178 1.49 12.22 -9.30
CA ALA A 178 2.12 10.93 -9.57
C ALA A 178 1.85 10.42 -10.99
N ARG A 179 0.66 10.66 -11.52
CA ARG A 179 0.28 10.29 -12.89
C ARG A 179 1.03 11.05 -13.97
N ILE A 180 1.40 12.31 -13.69
CA ILE A 180 2.10 13.16 -14.67
C ILE A 180 3.57 12.76 -14.81
N GLY A 181 4.24 12.46 -13.70
CA GLY A 181 5.69 12.31 -13.64
C GLY A 181 6.21 10.87 -13.65
N GLY A 182 5.35 9.89 -13.33
CA GLY A 182 5.76 8.50 -13.15
C GLY A 182 5.54 7.64 -14.38
N THR A 183 6.60 7.23 -15.07
CA THR A 183 6.56 6.11 -16.01
C THR A 183 7.21 4.89 -15.41
N ASN A 184 6.83 3.70 -15.86
CA ASN A 184 7.39 2.45 -15.37
C ASN A 184 8.92 2.39 -15.44
N ASP A 185 9.52 3.03 -16.42
CA ASP A 185 10.97 3.03 -16.66
C ASP A 185 11.73 4.00 -15.73
N ASN A 186 11.07 5.03 -15.21
CA ASN A 186 11.70 6.13 -14.48
C ASN A 186 11.61 5.99 -12.97
N ILE A 187 10.82 5.06 -12.45
CA ILE A 187 10.63 4.86 -11.01
C ILE A 187 11.09 3.49 -10.54
N ILE A 188 11.62 3.42 -9.34
CA ILE A 188 12.06 2.15 -8.73
C ILE A 188 10.83 1.35 -8.30
N MET A 189 9.96 1.95 -7.47
CA MET A 189 8.72 1.38 -6.96
C MET A 189 7.67 2.47 -6.84
N HIS A 190 6.38 2.13 -6.98
CA HIS A 190 5.27 3.08 -6.95
C HIS A 190 5.16 3.85 -5.64
N ASP A 191 5.36 3.18 -4.51
CA ASP A 191 5.30 3.75 -3.17
C ASP A 191 6.49 4.70 -2.90
N TRP A 192 7.69 4.31 -3.29
CA TRP A 192 8.86 5.18 -3.16
C TRP A 192 8.72 6.45 -4.02
N TRP A 193 8.16 6.32 -5.22
CA TRP A 193 7.85 7.47 -6.08
C TRP A 193 6.88 8.45 -5.40
N LEU A 194 5.82 7.94 -4.76
CA LEU A 194 4.88 8.76 -4.00
C LEU A 194 5.53 9.46 -2.83
N CYS A 195 6.42 8.80 -2.09
CA CYS A 195 7.21 9.42 -1.04
C CYS A 195 8.09 10.56 -1.58
N ILE A 196 8.76 10.36 -2.72
CA ILE A 196 9.57 11.41 -3.36
C ILE A 196 8.70 12.62 -3.72
N ILE A 197 7.57 12.42 -4.37
CA ILE A 197 6.64 13.49 -4.75
C ILE A 197 6.15 14.27 -3.53
N CYS A 198 5.60 13.58 -2.54
CA CYS A 198 5.02 14.23 -1.38
C CYS A 198 6.08 14.92 -0.51
N SER A 199 7.30 14.38 -0.43
CA SER A 199 8.40 15.04 0.28
C SER A 199 8.95 16.28 -0.43
N ALA A 200 8.85 16.34 -1.77
CA ALA A 200 9.35 17.46 -2.57
C ALA A 200 8.34 18.60 -2.69
N PHE A 201 7.05 18.29 -2.82
CA PHE A 201 6.01 19.23 -3.20
C PHE A 201 4.90 19.40 -2.16
N GLY A 202 4.96 18.65 -1.06
CA GLY A 202 3.87 18.64 -0.11
C GLY A 202 4.27 18.16 1.29
N ALA A 203 3.48 17.23 1.83
CA ALA A 203 3.64 16.75 3.20
C ALA A 203 3.57 15.22 3.29
N ILE A 204 4.43 14.67 4.16
CA ILE A 204 4.39 13.27 4.58
C ILE A 204 4.30 13.23 6.09
N ASP A 205 3.43 12.35 6.60
CA ASP A 205 3.32 12.12 8.03
C ASP A 205 3.22 10.64 8.39
N TYR A 206 3.72 10.31 9.56
CA TYR A 206 3.71 8.97 10.13
C TYR A 206 2.72 8.88 11.28
N VAL A 207 1.91 7.84 11.26
CA VAL A 207 1.05 7.47 12.39
C VAL A 207 1.66 6.28 13.09
N ASP A 208 2.12 6.49 14.33
CA ASP A 208 2.73 5.44 15.17
C ASP A 208 1.66 4.47 15.70
N LYS A 209 1.06 3.73 14.78
CA LYS A 209 0.09 2.67 15.05
C LYS A 209 0.23 1.57 14.01
N SER A 210 0.31 0.34 14.45
CA SER A 210 0.16 -0.83 13.60
C SER A 210 -1.30 -0.94 13.16
N THR A 211 -1.54 -0.94 11.84
CA THR A 211 -2.88 -0.98 11.26
C THR A 211 -3.12 -2.18 10.34
N SER A 212 -2.12 -3.02 10.17
CA SER A 212 -2.20 -4.27 9.41
C SER A 212 -1.25 -5.32 9.95
N LEU A 213 -1.58 -6.57 9.70
CA LEU A 213 -0.72 -7.72 9.88
C LEU A 213 0.01 -7.97 8.57
N TYR A 214 1.32 -7.70 8.55
CA TYR A 214 2.19 -7.87 7.38
C TYR A 214 2.71 -9.31 7.33
N ARG A 215 2.13 -10.09 6.43
CA ARG A 215 2.40 -11.52 6.35
C ARG A 215 3.71 -11.84 5.67
N GLN A 216 4.50 -12.71 6.29
CA GLN A 216 5.76 -13.19 5.75
C GLN A 216 5.61 -14.64 5.27
N HIS A 217 5.86 -14.87 3.98
CA HIS A 217 5.88 -16.19 3.34
C HIS A 217 6.89 -16.20 2.18
N SER A 218 7.16 -17.40 1.64
CA SER A 218 8.22 -17.59 0.62
C SER A 218 7.94 -16.94 -0.74
N ALA A 219 6.70 -16.48 -0.97
CA ALA A 219 6.27 -15.86 -2.23
C ALA A 219 6.08 -14.34 -2.14
N ASN A 220 6.46 -13.68 -1.03
CA ASN A 220 6.47 -12.21 -0.97
C ASN A 220 7.42 -11.65 -2.04
N ASP A 221 6.98 -10.62 -2.76
CA ASP A 221 7.81 -9.89 -3.73
C ASP A 221 8.91 -9.10 -2.99
N VAL A 222 8.51 -8.40 -1.91
CA VAL A 222 9.42 -7.75 -0.96
C VAL A 222 8.98 -8.12 0.46
N GLY A 223 9.76 -8.95 1.14
CA GLY A 223 9.49 -9.33 2.53
C GLY A 223 10.14 -8.40 3.54
N ALA A 224 9.72 -8.51 4.83
CA ALA A 224 10.39 -7.84 5.93
C ALA A 224 11.81 -8.39 6.12
N ILE A 225 12.81 -7.50 6.10
CA ILE A 225 14.21 -7.88 6.31
C ILE A 225 14.58 -7.51 7.74
N ARG A 226 14.85 -8.53 8.57
CA ARG A 226 15.37 -8.28 9.90
C ARG A 226 16.74 -7.64 9.81
N PHE A 227 16.87 -6.43 10.34
CA PHE A 227 18.20 -5.80 10.43
C PHE A 227 19.09 -6.61 11.37
N SER A 228 20.20 -7.11 10.84
CA SER A 228 21.28 -7.66 11.65
C SER A 228 22.61 -7.05 11.19
N LEU A 229 23.48 -6.72 12.14
CA LEU A 229 24.85 -6.22 11.87
C LEU A 229 25.65 -7.18 10.96
N LEU A 230 25.34 -8.48 10.99
CA LEU A 230 25.94 -9.51 10.12
C LEU A 230 25.48 -9.40 8.65
N CYS A 231 24.23 -8.96 8.39
CA CYS A 231 23.75 -8.72 7.03
C CYS A 231 24.38 -7.46 6.42
N TRP A 232 24.65 -6.45 7.23
CA TRP A 232 25.30 -5.21 6.79
C TRP A 232 26.76 -5.47 6.38
N ALA A 233 27.50 -6.26 7.13
CA ALA A 233 28.89 -6.61 6.83
C ALA A 233 29.03 -7.42 5.52
N LYS A 234 28.01 -8.20 5.10
CA LYS A 234 28.01 -8.97 3.84
C LYS A 234 27.72 -8.13 2.59
N LYS A 235 27.18 -6.90 2.74
CA LYS A 235 26.90 -6.00 1.60
C LYS A 235 28.07 -5.06 1.27
N ILE A 236 29.11 -5.00 2.12
CA ILE A 236 30.27 -4.10 1.97
C ILE A 236 31.54 -4.91 1.57
N GLY A 237 31.50 -6.21 1.55
CA GLY A 237 32.58 -7.11 1.06
C GLY A 237 32.22 -7.72 -0.27
#